data_9e6ac7e11c85680a9f06ea5fb82ee13d
#
_entry.id   9e6ac7e11c85680a9f06ea5fb82ee13d
#
_cell.length_a   1.000
_cell.length_b   1.000
_cell.length_c   1.000
_cell.angle_alpha   90.00
_cell.angle_beta   90.00
_cell.angle_gamma   90.00
#
_symmetry.space_group_name_H-M   'P 1'
#
loop_
_entity.id
_entity.type
_entity.pdbx_description
1 polymer ?
#
loop_
_entity_poly.entity_id
_entity_poly.type
_entity_poly.pdbx_seq_one_letter_code
_entity_poly.pdbx_strand_id
1 'polypeptide(L)'
;MIDCRRATIEDLEHLVTGNRSIAVETEGVELLEAKLRPGIAAILDDENKGIYWVAALEEQVVGQILVTYEWSDWRNGQIWWIQSVYVWPDARRQGVFRALLDQVTNEAIANSVVELRLYADTTNLKAHSTYLRQGFKTGHYQVFEKPLT
;
A
#
# COMPACT_ATOMS: atom_id res chain seq x y z
N MET A 1 15.16 -12.48 -9.29
CA MET A 1 14.35 -12.84 -8.13
C MET A 1 13.88 -11.60 -7.40
N ILE A 2 12.61 -11.57 -7.03
CA ILE A 2 12.02 -10.43 -6.32
C ILE A 2 12.25 -10.63 -4.81
N ASP A 3 12.85 -9.63 -4.18
CA ASP A 3 13.06 -9.63 -2.74
C ASP A 3 12.18 -8.57 -2.09
N CYS A 4 11.31 -9.00 -1.17
CA CYS A 4 10.43 -8.09 -0.42
C CYS A 4 10.94 -7.96 1.01
N ARG A 5 11.03 -6.74 1.50
CA ARG A 5 11.47 -6.44 2.86
C ARG A 5 10.78 -5.21 3.41
N ARG A 6 10.82 -5.04 4.72
CA ARG A 6 10.36 -3.78 5.32
C ARG A 6 11.23 -2.63 4.83
N ALA A 7 10.58 -1.52 4.56
CA ALA A 7 11.29 -0.29 4.21
C ALA A 7 11.96 0.30 5.44
N THR A 8 13.08 1.00 5.21
CA THR A 8 13.79 1.75 6.23
C THR A 8 13.90 3.21 5.81
N ILE A 9 14.45 4.05 6.66
CA ILE A 9 14.64 5.48 6.34
C ILE A 9 15.50 5.67 5.08
N GLU A 10 16.34 4.70 4.75
CA GLU A 10 17.15 4.74 3.52
C GLU A 10 16.30 4.64 2.26
N ASP A 11 15.06 4.14 2.38
CA ASP A 11 14.14 4.02 1.26
C ASP A 11 13.26 5.27 1.06
N LEU A 12 13.40 6.27 1.91
CA LEU A 12 12.52 7.45 1.91
C LEU A 12 12.36 8.08 0.53
N GLU A 13 13.45 8.28 -0.20
CA GLU A 13 13.38 8.90 -1.54
C GLU A 13 12.58 8.05 -2.53
N HIS A 14 12.72 6.73 -2.47
CA HIS A 14 11.93 5.82 -3.31
C HIS A 14 10.45 5.93 -2.96
N LEU A 15 10.12 5.96 -1.67
CA LEU A 15 8.73 6.04 -1.21
C LEU A 15 8.09 7.37 -1.59
N VAL A 16 8.82 8.47 -1.50
CA VAL A 16 8.35 9.79 -1.93
C VAL A 16 8.05 9.77 -3.43
N THR A 17 9.00 9.28 -4.22
CA THR A 17 8.85 9.20 -5.68
C THR A 17 7.65 8.32 -6.07
N GLY A 18 7.52 7.16 -5.44
CA GLY A 18 6.41 6.24 -5.70
C GLY A 18 5.05 6.85 -5.39
N ASN A 19 4.91 7.52 -4.25
CA ASN A 19 3.65 8.17 -3.89
C ASN A 19 3.28 9.32 -4.83
N ARG A 20 4.26 10.12 -5.23
CA ARG A 20 4.03 11.18 -6.21
C ARG A 20 3.58 10.60 -7.54
N SER A 21 4.18 9.50 -7.96
CA SER A 21 3.80 8.82 -9.20
C SER A 21 2.39 8.24 -9.12
N ILE A 22 2.01 7.64 -8.01
CA ILE A 22 0.64 7.13 -7.80
C ILE A 22 -0.36 8.27 -7.97
N ALA A 23 -0.14 9.39 -7.30
CA ALA A 23 -1.07 10.51 -7.32
C ALA A 23 -1.26 11.06 -8.73
N VAL A 24 -0.19 11.20 -9.49
CA VAL A 24 -0.25 11.67 -10.87
C VAL A 24 -0.94 10.65 -11.77
N GLU A 25 -0.56 9.37 -11.68
CA GLU A 25 -1.08 8.32 -12.57
C GLU A 25 -2.54 7.98 -12.31
N THR A 26 -2.98 8.00 -11.05
CA THR A 26 -4.33 7.56 -10.68
C THR A 26 -5.33 8.70 -10.52
N GLU A 27 -4.88 9.87 -10.11
CA GLU A 27 -5.78 10.99 -9.78
C GLU A 27 -5.41 12.30 -10.50
N GLY A 28 -4.28 12.34 -11.20
CA GLY A 28 -3.81 13.55 -11.86
C GLY A 28 -3.46 14.67 -10.89
N VAL A 29 -3.09 14.34 -9.65
CA VAL A 29 -2.84 15.28 -8.56
C VAL A 29 -1.35 15.36 -8.27
N GLU A 30 -0.85 16.58 -8.02
CA GLU A 30 0.50 16.81 -7.52
C GLU A 30 0.45 16.92 -6.00
N LEU A 31 1.21 16.06 -5.31
CA LEU A 31 1.28 16.08 -3.85
C LEU A 31 2.28 17.14 -3.39
N LEU A 32 1.96 17.80 -2.27
CA LEU A 32 2.85 18.77 -1.65
C LEU A 32 3.98 18.00 -0.93
N GLU A 33 5.20 18.13 -1.43
CA GLU A 33 6.36 17.45 -0.86
C GLU A 33 6.59 17.83 0.60
N ALA A 34 6.29 19.08 0.98
CA ALA A 34 6.42 19.57 2.34
C ALA A 34 5.54 18.80 3.35
N LYS A 35 4.47 18.14 2.90
CA LYS A 35 3.61 17.28 3.74
C LYS A 35 3.91 15.82 3.51
N LEU A 36 4.14 15.42 2.27
CA LEU A 36 4.36 14.03 1.91
C LEU A 36 5.61 13.43 2.56
N ARG A 37 6.74 14.12 2.44
CA ARG A 37 8.01 13.62 2.98
C ARG A 37 7.96 13.41 4.49
N PRO A 38 7.53 14.40 5.31
CA PRO A 38 7.40 14.18 6.74
C PRO A 38 6.36 13.10 7.08
N GLY A 39 5.30 12.99 6.28
CA GLY A 39 4.27 11.97 6.48
C GLY A 39 4.80 10.56 6.31
N ILE A 40 5.60 10.32 5.27
CA ILE A 40 6.24 9.02 5.05
C ILE A 40 7.28 8.74 6.13
N ALA A 41 8.12 9.75 6.45
CA ALA A 41 9.15 9.59 7.49
C ALA A 41 8.53 9.22 8.85
N ALA A 42 7.37 9.78 9.17
CA ALA A 42 6.66 9.46 10.42
C ALA A 42 6.26 7.98 10.49
N ILE A 43 5.86 7.39 9.37
CA ILE A 43 5.51 5.96 9.32
C ILE A 43 6.78 5.11 9.49
N LEU A 44 7.87 5.49 8.83
CA LEU A 44 9.14 4.77 8.95
C LEU A 44 9.71 4.81 10.37
N ASP A 45 9.41 5.87 11.11
CA ASP A 45 9.86 6.06 12.49
C ASP A 45 8.96 5.39 13.52
N ASP A 46 7.70 5.12 13.19
CA ASP A 46 6.71 4.61 14.13
C ASP A 46 5.78 3.59 13.47
N GLU A 47 6.05 2.31 13.69
CA GLU A 47 5.27 1.22 13.11
C GLU A 47 3.81 1.17 13.59
N ASN A 48 3.45 1.93 14.62
CA ASN A 48 2.05 2.06 15.05
C ASN A 48 1.22 2.89 14.06
N LYS A 49 1.87 3.66 13.20
CA LYS A 49 1.19 4.45 12.16
C LYS A 49 0.93 3.62 10.90
N GLY A 50 1.75 2.63 10.65
CA GLY A 50 1.66 1.79 9.47
C GLY A 50 2.99 1.11 9.16
N ILE A 51 3.00 0.30 8.13
CA ILE A 51 4.19 -0.40 7.68
C ILE A 51 4.33 -0.27 6.18
N TYR A 52 5.52 0.15 5.74
CA TYR A 52 5.91 0.08 4.34
C TYR A 52 6.76 -1.16 4.09
N TRP A 53 6.47 -1.84 2.99
CA TRP A 53 7.39 -2.82 2.40
C TRP A 53 7.82 -2.34 1.03
N VAL A 54 9.02 -2.73 0.64
CA VAL A 54 9.54 -2.49 -0.71
C VAL A 54 9.89 -3.82 -1.35
N ALA A 55 9.78 -3.86 -2.67
CA ALA A 55 10.23 -4.97 -3.48
C ALA A 55 11.45 -4.54 -4.28
N ALA A 56 12.47 -5.38 -4.32
CA ALA A 56 13.70 -5.12 -5.06
C ALA A 56 13.97 -6.21 -6.09
N LEU A 57 14.48 -5.79 -7.23
CA LEU A 57 15.06 -6.67 -8.26
C LEU A 57 16.53 -6.30 -8.37
N GLU A 58 17.41 -7.28 -8.18
CA GLU A 58 18.85 -7.06 -8.22
C GLU A 58 19.28 -5.87 -7.36
N GLU A 59 18.78 -5.83 -6.14
CA GLU A 59 19.07 -4.80 -5.13
C GLU A 59 18.48 -3.41 -5.45
N GLN A 60 17.76 -3.27 -6.56
CA GLN A 60 17.09 -2.03 -6.90
C GLN A 60 15.62 -2.06 -6.49
N VAL A 61 15.17 -1.07 -5.72
CA VAL A 61 13.77 -0.94 -5.33
C VAL A 61 12.93 -0.66 -6.57
N VAL A 62 11.94 -1.51 -6.81
CA VAL A 62 11.05 -1.42 -7.99
C VAL A 62 9.57 -1.41 -7.64
N GLY A 63 9.24 -1.50 -6.36
CA GLY A 63 7.86 -1.46 -5.92
C GLY A 63 7.75 -1.17 -4.43
N GLN A 64 6.55 -0.75 -4.01
CA GLN A 64 6.26 -0.40 -2.63
C GLN A 64 4.79 -0.65 -2.29
N ILE A 65 4.52 -0.91 -1.01
CA ILE A 65 3.16 -1.08 -0.50
C ILE A 65 3.09 -0.55 0.93
N LEU A 66 2.02 0.15 1.25
CA LEU A 66 1.75 0.68 2.60
C LEU A 66 0.51 0.01 3.19
N VAL A 67 0.64 -0.39 4.44
CA VAL A 67 -0.48 -0.88 5.25
C VAL A 67 -0.67 0.03 6.45
N THR A 68 -1.93 0.35 6.75
CA THR A 68 -2.34 0.99 7.99
C THR A 68 -3.36 0.10 8.70
N TYR A 69 -3.80 0.49 9.91
CA TYR A 69 -4.56 -0.41 10.77
C TYR A 69 -5.92 0.12 11.12
N GLU A 70 -6.84 -0.81 11.35
CA GLU A 70 -8.13 -0.54 11.95
C GLU A 70 -8.39 -1.62 12.99
N TRP A 71 -8.75 -1.24 14.22
CA TRP A 71 -9.19 -2.21 15.20
C TRP A 71 -10.66 -2.53 15.02
N SER A 72 -11.01 -3.82 14.96
CA SER A 72 -12.40 -4.25 14.93
C SER A 72 -12.80 -4.82 16.30
N ASP A 73 -13.63 -4.08 17.01
CA ASP A 73 -14.19 -4.54 18.29
C ASP A 73 -15.12 -5.73 18.09
N TRP A 74 -15.88 -5.74 17.00
CA TRP A 74 -16.79 -6.85 16.70
C TRP A 74 -16.05 -8.17 16.46
N ARG A 75 -14.85 -8.10 15.91
CA ARG A 75 -14.06 -9.28 15.56
C ARG A 75 -12.88 -9.51 16.51
N ASN A 76 -12.70 -8.61 17.47
CA ASN A 76 -11.59 -8.65 18.42
C ASN A 76 -10.24 -8.83 17.71
N GLY A 77 -9.98 -8.02 16.71
CA GLY A 77 -8.77 -8.15 15.93
C GLY A 77 -8.52 -6.95 15.05
N GLN A 78 -7.32 -6.91 14.45
CA GLN A 78 -6.94 -5.86 13.54
C GLN A 78 -7.38 -6.18 12.10
N ILE A 79 -7.82 -5.14 11.42
CA ILE A 79 -7.99 -5.12 9.98
C ILE A 79 -6.84 -4.30 9.44
N TRP A 80 -6.15 -4.79 8.41
CA TRP A 80 -5.10 -4.03 7.74
C TRP A 80 -5.63 -3.45 6.44
N TRP A 81 -5.39 -2.14 6.25
CA TRP A 81 -5.76 -1.41 5.05
C TRP A 81 -4.53 -1.24 4.17
N ILE A 82 -4.60 -1.72 2.93
CA ILE A 82 -3.61 -1.43 1.91
C ILE A 82 -3.93 -0.03 1.40
N GLN A 83 -3.13 0.95 1.82
CA GLN A 83 -3.33 2.36 1.49
C GLN A 83 -2.81 2.71 0.11
N SER A 84 -1.71 2.09 -0.29
CA SER A 84 -1.11 2.34 -1.59
C SER A 84 -0.24 1.17 -2.00
N VAL A 85 -0.20 0.92 -3.28
CA VAL A 85 0.73 -0.03 -3.88
C VAL A 85 1.19 0.54 -5.22
N TYR A 86 2.48 0.48 -5.47
CA TYR A 86 3.06 1.00 -6.70
C TYR A 86 4.18 0.10 -7.18
N VAL A 87 4.22 -0.14 -8.49
CA VAL A 87 5.30 -0.85 -9.16
C VAL A 87 5.83 0.08 -10.23
N TRP A 88 7.16 0.28 -10.26
CA TRP A 88 7.80 1.11 -11.28
C TRP A 88 7.47 0.59 -12.67
N PRO A 89 7.20 1.48 -13.63
CA PRO A 89 6.76 1.06 -14.98
C PRO A 89 7.63 -0.02 -15.62
N ASP A 90 8.95 0.10 -15.52
CA ASP A 90 9.89 -0.85 -16.11
C ASP A 90 9.88 -2.22 -15.45
N ALA A 91 9.33 -2.33 -14.26
CA ALA A 91 9.26 -3.59 -13.51
C ALA A 91 7.87 -4.23 -13.53
N ARG A 92 6.93 -3.65 -14.26
CA ARG A 92 5.57 -4.19 -14.35
C ARG A 92 5.54 -5.49 -15.15
N ARG A 93 4.52 -6.32 -14.89
CA ARG A 93 4.32 -7.62 -15.52
C ARG A 93 5.42 -8.64 -15.22
N GLN A 94 6.13 -8.45 -14.11
CA GLN A 94 7.17 -9.38 -13.66
C GLN A 94 6.85 -10.01 -12.30
N GLY A 95 5.62 -9.84 -11.82
CA GLY A 95 5.16 -10.43 -10.57
C GLY A 95 5.47 -9.61 -9.32
N VAL A 96 5.92 -8.35 -9.46
CA VAL A 96 6.27 -7.49 -8.32
C VAL A 96 5.05 -7.16 -7.47
N PHE A 97 3.92 -6.80 -8.10
CA PHE A 97 2.67 -6.52 -7.39
C PHE A 97 2.25 -7.73 -6.55
N ARG A 98 2.26 -8.91 -7.14
CA ARG A 98 1.87 -10.13 -6.45
C ARG A 98 2.81 -10.45 -5.29
N ALA A 99 4.12 -10.26 -5.49
CA ALA A 99 5.09 -10.49 -4.43
C ALA A 99 4.86 -9.57 -3.22
N LEU A 100 4.56 -8.29 -3.47
CA LEU A 100 4.23 -7.34 -2.41
C LEU A 100 2.95 -7.74 -1.68
N LEU A 101 1.93 -8.13 -2.41
CA LEU A 101 0.65 -8.55 -1.82
C LEU A 101 0.80 -9.83 -1.01
N ASP A 102 1.58 -10.79 -1.50
CA ASP A 102 1.87 -12.03 -0.79
C ASP A 102 2.64 -11.74 0.51
N GLN A 103 3.60 -10.82 0.46
CA GLN A 103 4.35 -10.40 1.64
C GLN A 103 3.41 -9.85 2.71
N VAL A 104 2.52 -8.92 2.33
CA VAL A 104 1.54 -8.34 3.26
C VAL A 104 0.60 -9.41 3.80
N THR A 105 0.13 -10.30 2.95
CA THR A 105 -0.79 -11.38 3.35
C THR A 105 -0.14 -12.31 4.37
N ASN A 106 1.10 -12.71 4.13
CA ASN A 106 1.82 -13.60 5.05
C ASN A 106 2.09 -12.91 6.40
N GLU A 107 2.50 -11.63 6.37
CA GLU A 107 2.70 -10.86 7.60
C GLU A 107 1.39 -10.68 8.36
N ALA A 108 0.30 -10.42 7.66
CA ALA A 108 -1.02 -10.29 8.27
C ALA A 108 -1.44 -11.57 8.98
N ILE A 109 -1.27 -12.72 8.33
CA ILE A 109 -1.59 -14.02 8.92
C ILE A 109 -0.73 -14.26 10.16
N ALA A 110 0.56 -13.99 10.08
CA ALA A 110 1.49 -14.16 11.20
C ALA A 110 1.15 -13.28 12.39
N ASN A 111 0.49 -12.15 12.17
CA ASN A 111 0.08 -11.20 13.22
C ASN A 111 -1.39 -11.31 13.59
N SER A 112 -2.06 -12.39 13.22
CA SER A 112 -3.47 -12.65 13.53
C SER A 112 -4.43 -11.57 13.04
N VAL A 113 -4.09 -10.92 11.94
CA VAL A 113 -4.96 -9.94 11.27
C VAL A 113 -6.18 -10.66 10.72
N VAL A 114 -7.36 -10.09 10.93
CA VAL A 114 -8.61 -10.76 10.59
C VAL A 114 -9.06 -10.50 9.15
N GLU A 115 -8.58 -9.41 8.55
CA GLU A 115 -9.00 -9.06 7.19
C GLU A 115 -8.03 -8.04 6.58
N LEU A 116 -7.85 -8.12 5.27
CA LEU A 116 -7.20 -7.09 4.47
C LEU A 116 -8.27 -6.31 3.72
N ARG A 117 -8.16 -4.98 3.73
CA ARG A 117 -9.07 -4.08 3.00
C ARG A 117 -8.28 -3.11 2.14
N LEU A 118 -8.93 -2.57 1.11
CA LEU A 118 -8.37 -1.49 0.30
C LEU A 118 -9.49 -0.68 -0.35
N TYR A 119 -9.14 0.52 -0.81
CA TYR A 119 -9.99 1.32 -1.67
C TYR A 119 -9.52 1.20 -3.11
N ALA A 120 -10.45 1.16 -4.04
CA ALA A 120 -10.14 1.30 -5.46
C ALA A 120 -11.14 2.29 -6.04
N ASP A 121 -10.67 3.19 -6.89
CA ASP A 121 -11.55 4.13 -7.58
C ASP A 121 -12.60 3.33 -8.36
N THR A 122 -13.87 3.74 -8.25
CA THR A 122 -14.98 3.02 -8.88
C THR A 122 -14.87 2.94 -10.39
N THR A 123 -14.13 3.84 -11.01
CA THR A 123 -13.91 3.89 -12.46
C THR A 123 -12.67 3.10 -12.91
N ASN A 124 -11.81 2.71 -11.98
CA ASN A 124 -10.59 1.97 -12.29
C ASN A 124 -10.87 0.47 -12.42
N LEU A 125 -11.48 0.07 -13.54
CA LEU A 125 -11.90 -1.32 -13.76
C LEU A 125 -10.73 -2.29 -13.82
N LYS A 126 -9.57 -1.84 -14.25
CA LYS A 126 -8.36 -2.68 -14.31
C LYS A 126 -7.90 -3.07 -12.90
N ALA A 127 -7.90 -2.11 -11.98
CA ALA A 127 -7.57 -2.36 -10.57
C ALA A 127 -8.58 -3.31 -9.94
N HIS A 128 -9.88 -3.10 -10.18
CA HIS A 128 -10.94 -3.98 -9.69
C HIS A 128 -10.70 -5.43 -10.12
N SER A 129 -10.44 -5.65 -11.41
CA SER A 129 -10.17 -6.99 -11.95
C SER A 129 -8.95 -7.63 -11.29
N THR A 130 -7.90 -6.84 -11.08
CA THR A 130 -6.67 -7.32 -10.45
C THR A 130 -6.94 -7.79 -9.03
N TYR A 131 -7.64 -6.99 -8.23
CA TYR A 131 -7.94 -7.35 -6.84
C TYR A 131 -8.87 -8.55 -6.72
N LEU A 132 -9.89 -8.63 -7.59
CA LEU A 132 -10.79 -9.80 -7.61
C LEU A 132 -10.02 -11.09 -7.90
N ARG A 133 -9.05 -11.03 -8.83
CA ARG A 133 -8.19 -12.20 -9.13
C ARG A 133 -7.31 -12.59 -7.96
N GLN A 134 -6.99 -11.65 -7.07
CA GLN A 134 -6.19 -11.92 -5.88
C GLN A 134 -7.02 -12.35 -4.67
N GLY A 135 -8.32 -12.59 -4.85
CA GLY A 135 -9.19 -13.10 -3.80
C GLY A 135 -9.94 -12.04 -3.01
N PHE A 136 -9.82 -10.77 -3.37
CA PHE A 136 -10.63 -9.72 -2.77
C PHE A 136 -12.05 -9.77 -3.30
N LYS A 137 -13.00 -9.33 -2.47
CA LYS A 137 -14.40 -9.22 -2.84
C LYS A 137 -14.84 -7.77 -2.72
N THR A 138 -15.77 -7.34 -3.55
CA THR A 138 -16.39 -6.03 -3.39
C THR A 138 -17.25 -6.03 -2.15
N GLY A 139 -16.98 -5.13 -1.22
CA GLY A 139 -17.82 -4.96 -0.03
C GLY A 139 -19.09 -4.18 -0.35
N HIS A 140 -19.98 -4.10 0.64
CA HIS A 140 -21.23 -3.35 0.52
C HIS A 140 -21.21 -2.01 1.25
N TYR A 141 -20.06 -1.64 1.85
CA TYR A 141 -19.91 -0.36 2.51
C TYR A 141 -19.43 0.70 1.53
N GLN A 142 -19.91 1.91 1.73
CA GLN A 142 -19.48 3.07 0.97
C GLN A 142 -18.74 4.03 1.89
N VAL A 143 -17.67 4.65 1.41
CA VAL A 143 -16.90 5.63 2.17
C VAL A 143 -17.59 6.99 2.07
N PHE A 144 -17.75 7.63 3.22
CA PHE A 144 -18.20 9.03 3.31
C PHE A 144 -17.07 9.85 3.90
N GLU A 145 -16.76 10.97 3.29
CA GLU A 145 -15.63 11.81 3.68
C GLU A 145 -16.11 13.20 4.10
N LYS A 146 -15.54 13.69 5.19
CA LYS A 146 -15.80 15.05 5.66
C LYS A 146 -14.47 15.70 6.02
N PRO A 147 -13.85 16.45 5.09
CA PRO A 147 -12.59 17.12 5.38
C PRO A 147 -12.73 18.08 6.57
N LEU A 148 -11.71 18.11 7.42
CA LEU A 148 -11.67 18.97 8.59
C LEU A 148 -10.64 20.09 8.46
N THR A 149 -9.78 19.99 7.46
CA THR A 149 -8.78 21.03 7.14
C THR A 149 -8.69 21.24 5.64
#